data_561312c2f7ef59423426cf9897271831
#
_entry.id   561312c2f7ef59423426cf9897271831
#
_cell.length_a   1.000
_cell.length_b   1.000
_cell.length_c   1.000
_cell.angle_alpha   90.00
_cell.angle_beta   90.00
_cell.angle_gamma   90.00
#
_symmetry.space_group_name_H-M   'P 1'
#
loop_
_entity.id
_entity.type
_entity.pdbx_description
1 polymer ?
#
loop_
_entity_poly.entity_id
_entity_poly.type
_entity_poly.pdbx_seq_one_letter_code
_entity_poly.pdbx_strand_id
1 'polypeptide(L)'
;MDMYAYLVKIRCYLQMGKYMVAHVLVKQLITLLIPGKRHMDLCECYMLSAIIYYKAGEKNRMCEELNKALEPARRYHYIRLLADEGSCMVQMLSIYQQERGVDDFTDTIIDLAGEVGRHFPNYLKTPAEYYEPLTTMEKNVFRLMAQGMSNDEIADRLGKKTGTVKFHSNNIFRKLQVQNRQQAVNRGSCLLYTSPSPRDST
;
A
#
# COMPACT_ATOMS: atom_id res chain seq x y z
N MET A 1 -22.69 -0.10 16.86
CA MET A 1 -21.44 0.34 16.17
C MET A 1 -21.76 0.50 14.70
N ASP A 2 -21.54 1.66 14.13
CA ASP A 2 -21.73 1.90 12.70
C ASP A 2 -20.55 1.31 11.92
N MET A 3 -20.74 0.09 11.40
CA MET A 3 -19.71 -0.67 10.65
C MET A 3 -19.26 0.08 9.40
N TYR A 4 -20.20 0.69 8.69
CA TYR A 4 -19.90 1.41 7.46
C TYR A 4 -18.91 2.56 7.70
N ALA A 5 -19.11 3.34 8.77
CA ALA A 5 -18.19 4.43 9.11
C ALA A 5 -16.76 3.93 9.40
N TYR A 6 -16.62 2.76 10.03
CA TYR A 6 -15.30 2.16 10.27
C TYR A 6 -14.63 1.68 8.99
N LEU A 7 -15.36 1.04 8.09
CA LEU A 7 -14.84 0.58 6.79
C LEU A 7 -14.39 1.77 5.92
N VAL A 8 -15.19 2.83 5.87
CA VAL A 8 -14.81 4.09 5.18
C VAL A 8 -13.54 4.68 5.79
N LYS A 9 -13.43 4.72 7.12
CA LYS A 9 -12.24 5.22 7.82
C LYS A 9 -10.98 4.41 7.47
N ILE A 10 -11.08 3.09 7.40
CA ILE A 10 -9.99 2.21 6.99
C ILE A 10 -9.57 2.52 5.54
N ARG A 11 -10.52 2.66 4.62
CA ARG A 11 -10.27 3.03 3.23
C ARG A 11 -9.58 4.41 3.11
N CYS A 12 -9.97 5.38 3.94
CA CYS A 12 -9.28 6.67 4.01
C CYS A 12 -7.83 6.52 4.47
N TYR A 13 -7.56 5.69 5.48
CA TYR A 13 -6.18 5.45 5.91
C TYR A 13 -5.35 4.72 4.86
N LEU A 14 -5.95 3.79 4.11
CA LEU A 14 -5.30 3.14 2.96
C LEU A 14 -4.91 4.17 1.88
N GLN A 15 -5.82 5.07 1.53
CA GLN A 15 -5.56 6.16 0.57
C GLN A 15 -4.47 7.13 1.06
N MET A 16 -4.39 7.35 2.37
CA MET A 16 -3.35 8.19 2.99
C MET A 16 -2.00 7.46 3.13
N GLY A 17 -1.89 6.19 2.76
CA GLY A 17 -0.69 5.37 2.97
C GLY A 17 -0.42 5.02 4.44
N LYS A 18 -1.40 5.20 5.34
CA LYS A 18 -1.29 4.91 6.79
C LYS A 18 -1.61 3.44 7.07
N TYR A 19 -0.83 2.53 6.48
CA TYR A 19 -1.12 1.09 6.49
C TYR A 19 -1.16 0.48 7.90
N MET A 20 -0.26 0.91 8.81
CA MET A 20 -0.25 0.39 10.19
C MET A 20 -1.54 0.73 10.93
N VAL A 21 -2.05 1.97 10.78
CA VAL A 21 -3.32 2.38 11.42
C VAL A 21 -4.49 1.59 10.83
N ALA A 22 -4.53 1.47 9.49
CA ALA A 22 -5.54 0.68 8.80
C ALA A 22 -5.50 -0.78 9.27
N HIS A 23 -4.31 -1.38 9.41
CA HIS A 23 -4.13 -2.76 9.85
C HIS A 23 -4.70 -2.99 11.26
N VAL A 24 -4.36 -2.13 12.22
CA VAL A 24 -4.87 -2.24 13.60
C VAL A 24 -6.40 -2.19 13.61
N LEU A 25 -7.00 -1.25 12.88
CA LEU A 25 -8.45 -1.12 12.82
C LEU A 25 -9.12 -2.34 12.17
N VAL A 26 -8.58 -2.85 11.06
CA VAL A 26 -9.11 -4.06 10.39
C VAL A 26 -9.05 -5.25 11.34
N LYS A 27 -7.93 -5.49 12.04
CA LYS A 27 -7.80 -6.61 12.98
C LYS A 27 -8.76 -6.52 14.16
N GLN A 28 -8.99 -5.31 14.69
CA GLN A 28 -10.00 -5.09 15.73
C GLN A 28 -11.41 -5.40 15.21
N LEU A 29 -11.77 -4.96 13.99
CA LEU A 29 -13.07 -5.26 13.39
C LEU A 29 -13.27 -6.76 13.18
N ILE A 30 -12.28 -7.47 12.63
CA ILE A 30 -12.35 -8.92 12.44
C ILE A 30 -12.66 -9.61 13.76
N THR A 31 -11.95 -9.26 14.84
CA THR A 31 -12.18 -9.85 16.17
C THR A 31 -13.60 -9.63 16.68
N LEU A 32 -14.17 -8.46 16.41
CA LEU A 32 -15.53 -8.12 16.82
C LEU A 32 -16.62 -8.80 15.97
N LEU A 33 -16.32 -9.08 14.69
CA LEU A 33 -17.29 -9.61 13.73
C LEU A 33 -17.41 -11.13 13.74
N ILE A 34 -16.35 -11.85 14.14
CA ILE A 34 -16.33 -13.32 14.16
C ILE A 34 -17.53 -13.91 14.96
N PRO A 35 -17.85 -13.45 16.19
CA PRO A 35 -18.95 -14.01 16.95
C PRO A 35 -20.32 -13.78 16.32
N GLY A 36 -20.47 -12.69 15.56
CA GLY A 36 -21.76 -12.26 14.97
C GLY A 36 -22.12 -12.91 13.65
N LYS A 37 -21.27 -13.79 13.08
CA LYS A 37 -21.44 -14.44 11.78
C LYS A 37 -21.78 -13.47 10.64
N ARG A 38 -21.23 -12.27 10.68
CA ARG A 38 -21.43 -11.23 9.65
C ARG A 38 -20.52 -11.47 8.46
N HIS A 39 -20.90 -12.44 7.62
CA HIS A 39 -20.02 -12.97 6.56
C HIS A 39 -19.59 -11.93 5.53
N MET A 40 -20.46 -10.99 5.14
CA MET A 40 -20.14 -9.94 4.18
C MET A 40 -19.11 -8.96 4.74
N ASP A 41 -19.33 -8.50 5.98
CA ASP A 41 -18.40 -7.57 6.62
C ASP A 41 -17.05 -8.23 6.90
N LEU A 42 -17.03 -9.51 7.28
CA LEU A 42 -15.80 -10.28 7.43
C LEU A 42 -15.05 -10.43 6.11
N CYS A 43 -15.78 -10.71 5.02
CA CYS A 43 -15.21 -10.78 3.68
C CYS A 43 -14.52 -9.45 3.33
N GLU A 44 -15.20 -8.32 3.54
CA GLU A 44 -14.63 -6.99 3.29
C GLU A 44 -13.42 -6.70 4.18
N CYS A 45 -13.48 -7.04 5.47
CA CYS A 45 -12.35 -6.86 6.37
C CYS A 45 -11.12 -7.71 5.96
N TYR A 46 -11.31 -8.96 5.58
CA TYR A 46 -10.21 -9.81 5.09
C TYR A 46 -9.65 -9.30 3.77
N MET A 47 -10.50 -8.84 2.85
CA MET A 47 -10.07 -8.19 1.61
C MET A 47 -9.23 -6.94 1.90
N LEU A 48 -9.68 -6.04 2.80
CA LEU A 48 -8.91 -4.86 3.20
C LEU A 48 -7.59 -5.24 3.87
N SER A 49 -7.56 -6.31 4.68
CA SER A 49 -6.33 -6.85 5.26
C SER A 49 -5.37 -7.34 4.16
N ALA A 50 -5.88 -8.03 3.15
CA ALA A 50 -5.09 -8.48 2.00
C ALA A 50 -4.50 -7.29 1.23
N ILE A 51 -5.28 -6.22 1.00
CA ILE A 51 -4.79 -4.98 0.37
C ILE A 51 -3.65 -4.36 1.17
N ILE A 52 -3.76 -4.31 2.51
CA ILE A 52 -2.71 -3.79 3.38
C ILE A 52 -1.40 -4.58 3.18
N TYR A 53 -1.46 -5.90 3.22
CA TYR A 53 -0.29 -6.75 3.02
C TYR A 53 0.26 -6.67 1.59
N TYR A 54 -0.61 -6.54 0.59
CA TYR A 54 -0.20 -6.29 -0.80
C TYR A 54 0.60 -4.99 -0.92
N LYS A 55 0.12 -3.89 -0.33
CA LYS A 55 0.81 -2.59 -0.32
C LYS A 55 2.10 -2.61 0.51
N ALA A 56 2.21 -3.49 1.49
CA ALA A 56 3.43 -3.74 2.26
C ALA A 56 4.44 -4.66 1.55
N GLY A 57 4.07 -5.27 0.41
CA GLY A 57 4.92 -6.22 -0.32
C GLY A 57 4.95 -7.64 0.28
N GLU A 58 4.09 -7.93 1.26
CA GLU A 58 4.03 -9.21 1.97
C GLU A 58 3.11 -10.21 1.25
N LYS A 59 3.57 -10.77 0.13
CA LYS A 59 2.77 -11.63 -0.77
C LYS A 59 2.12 -12.82 -0.07
N ASN A 60 2.85 -13.55 0.75
CA ASN A 60 2.32 -14.75 1.41
C ASN A 60 1.13 -14.41 2.33
N ARG A 61 1.29 -13.37 3.16
CA ARG A 61 0.20 -12.90 4.04
C ARG A 61 -0.97 -12.32 3.26
N MET A 62 -0.68 -11.63 2.16
CA MET A 62 -1.72 -11.16 1.24
C MET A 62 -2.56 -12.34 0.72
N CYS A 63 -1.93 -13.42 0.23
CA CYS A 63 -2.62 -14.60 -0.26
C CYS A 63 -3.43 -15.30 0.85
N GLU A 64 -2.91 -15.38 2.08
CA GLU A 64 -3.64 -15.95 3.22
C GLU A 64 -4.91 -15.17 3.57
N GLU A 65 -4.80 -13.84 3.66
CA GLU A 65 -5.95 -12.98 3.99
C GLU A 65 -6.95 -12.95 2.81
N LEU A 66 -6.46 -12.93 1.56
CA LEU A 66 -7.31 -12.99 0.38
C LEU A 66 -8.08 -14.32 0.31
N ASN A 67 -7.45 -15.43 0.66
CA ASN A 67 -8.15 -16.73 0.73
C ASN A 67 -9.30 -16.72 1.73
N LYS A 68 -9.12 -16.08 2.91
CA LYS A 68 -10.18 -15.91 3.91
C LYS A 68 -11.34 -15.04 3.40
N ALA A 69 -11.06 -14.07 2.51
CA ALA A 69 -12.09 -13.27 1.86
C ALA A 69 -12.82 -14.06 0.76
N LEU A 70 -12.07 -14.84 -0.03
CA LEU A 70 -12.62 -15.62 -1.13
C LEU A 70 -13.56 -16.74 -0.67
N GLU A 71 -13.34 -17.35 0.48
CA GLU A 71 -14.17 -18.42 1.01
C GLU A 71 -15.65 -17.99 1.16
N PRO A 72 -16.00 -16.97 1.96
CA PRO A 72 -17.38 -16.48 2.03
C PRO A 72 -17.84 -15.86 0.71
N ALA A 73 -16.95 -15.24 -0.06
CA ALA A 73 -17.30 -14.65 -1.36
C ALA A 73 -17.79 -15.71 -2.33
N ARG A 74 -17.16 -16.89 -2.40
CA ARG A 74 -17.63 -18.03 -3.22
C ARG A 74 -18.98 -18.53 -2.74
N ARG A 75 -19.11 -18.72 -1.43
CA ARG A 75 -20.31 -19.31 -0.82
C ARG A 75 -21.56 -18.44 -1.01
N TYR A 76 -21.39 -17.10 -0.93
CA TYR A 76 -22.49 -16.13 -0.97
C TYR A 76 -22.51 -15.27 -2.23
N HIS A 77 -21.63 -15.55 -3.20
CA HIS A 77 -21.51 -14.83 -4.49
C HIS A 77 -21.24 -13.33 -4.34
N TYR A 78 -20.34 -12.93 -3.38
CA TYR A 78 -19.95 -11.53 -3.16
C TYR A 78 -18.94 -11.04 -4.22
N ILE A 79 -19.23 -11.26 -5.51
CA ILE A 79 -18.31 -10.95 -6.62
C ILE A 79 -18.02 -9.45 -6.67
N ARG A 80 -19.08 -8.61 -6.63
CA ARG A 80 -18.93 -7.15 -6.72
C ARG A 80 -18.16 -6.55 -5.56
N LEU A 81 -18.32 -7.10 -4.35
CA LEU A 81 -17.58 -6.64 -3.17
C LEU A 81 -16.07 -6.67 -3.38
N LEU A 82 -15.56 -7.68 -4.10
CA LEU A 82 -14.15 -7.81 -4.44
C LEU A 82 -13.80 -7.06 -5.72
N ALA A 83 -14.62 -7.16 -6.76
CA ALA A 83 -14.33 -6.56 -8.06
C ALA A 83 -14.29 -5.02 -8.01
N ASP A 84 -15.03 -4.38 -7.12
CA ASP A 84 -15.07 -2.93 -6.97
C ASP A 84 -13.73 -2.33 -6.47
N GLU A 85 -12.78 -3.17 -6.05
CA GLU A 85 -11.39 -2.76 -5.75
C GLU A 85 -10.54 -2.52 -7.03
N GLY A 86 -11.07 -2.82 -8.19
CA GLY A 86 -10.51 -2.48 -9.49
C GLY A 86 -9.12 -3.08 -9.74
N SER A 87 -8.20 -2.27 -10.29
CA SER A 87 -6.86 -2.72 -10.67
C SER A 87 -6.07 -3.34 -9.52
N CYS A 88 -6.31 -2.94 -8.28
CA CYS A 88 -5.67 -3.54 -7.11
C CYS A 88 -6.07 -5.02 -6.97
N MET A 89 -7.35 -5.33 -7.12
CA MET A 89 -7.84 -6.71 -7.05
C MET A 89 -7.31 -7.58 -8.20
N VAL A 90 -7.26 -7.04 -9.42
CA VAL A 90 -6.65 -7.74 -10.57
C VAL A 90 -5.23 -8.20 -10.26
N GLN A 91 -4.40 -7.29 -9.71
CA GLN A 91 -3.01 -7.59 -9.38
C GLN A 91 -2.90 -8.62 -8.25
N MET A 92 -3.70 -8.48 -7.20
CA MET A 92 -3.71 -9.41 -6.06
C MET A 92 -4.16 -10.81 -6.48
N LEU A 93 -5.23 -10.93 -7.28
CA LEU A 93 -5.72 -12.21 -7.75
C LEU A 93 -4.76 -12.86 -8.75
N SER A 94 -4.08 -12.08 -9.60
CA SER A 94 -3.04 -12.62 -10.48
C SER A 94 -1.90 -13.28 -9.69
N ILE A 95 -1.47 -12.66 -8.59
CA ILE A 95 -0.46 -13.25 -7.68
C ILE A 95 -1.04 -14.50 -6.99
N TYR A 96 -2.27 -14.43 -6.50
CA TYR A 96 -2.95 -15.53 -5.84
C TYR A 96 -3.08 -16.76 -6.74
N GLN A 97 -3.48 -16.56 -8.00
CA GLN A 97 -3.62 -17.64 -8.99
C GLN A 97 -2.28 -18.30 -9.34
N GLN A 98 -1.17 -17.56 -9.34
CA GLN A 98 0.16 -18.13 -9.54
C GLN A 98 0.53 -19.12 -8.43
N GLU A 99 0.08 -18.90 -7.20
CA GLU A 99 0.39 -19.74 -6.05
C GLU A 99 -0.63 -20.86 -5.80
N ARG A 100 -1.91 -20.62 -6.08
CA ARG A 100 -3.03 -21.48 -5.69
C ARG A 100 -3.77 -22.13 -6.86
N GLY A 101 -3.45 -21.72 -8.09
CA GLY A 101 -4.13 -22.15 -9.30
C GLY A 101 -5.26 -21.21 -9.73
N VAL A 102 -5.63 -21.35 -11.00
CA VAL A 102 -6.69 -20.57 -11.64
C VAL A 102 -8.04 -21.27 -11.45
N ASP A 103 -9.10 -20.50 -11.25
CA ASP A 103 -10.48 -20.99 -11.20
C ASP A 103 -11.48 -19.95 -11.73
N ASP A 104 -12.63 -20.41 -12.23
CA ASP A 104 -13.65 -19.59 -12.89
C ASP A 104 -14.17 -18.44 -12.00
N PHE A 105 -14.21 -18.64 -10.69
CA PHE A 105 -14.69 -17.60 -9.76
C PHE A 105 -13.73 -16.44 -9.67
N THR A 106 -12.43 -16.72 -9.53
CA THR A 106 -11.39 -15.68 -9.49
C THR A 106 -11.23 -15.02 -10.86
N ASP A 107 -11.38 -15.74 -11.97
CA ASP A 107 -11.38 -15.17 -13.32
C ASP A 107 -12.54 -14.18 -13.50
N THR A 108 -13.74 -14.55 -13.07
CA THR A 108 -14.92 -13.64 -13.11
C THR A 108 -14.65 -12.34 -12.33
N ILE A 109 -14.00 -12.43 -11.16
CA ILE A 109 -13.66 -11.24 -10.38
C ILE A 109 -12.61 -10.41 -11.11
N ILE A 110 -11.59 -11.03 -11.70
CA ILE A 110 -10.54 -10.34 -12.47
C ILE A 110 -11.13 -9.55 -13.63
N ASP A 111 -12.03 -10.16 -14.40
CA ASP A 111 -12.66 -9.50 -15.54
C ASP A 111 -13.46 -8.27 -15.12
N LEU A 112 -14.32 -8.42 -14.12
CA LEU A 112 -15.13 -7.31 -13.60
C LEU A 112 -14.25 -6.23 -12.94
N ALA A 113 -13.24 -6.62 -12.16
CA ALA A 113 -12.30 -5.69 -11.54
C ALA A 113 -11.49 -4.93 -12.60
N GLY A 114 -11.14 -5.59 -13.71
CA GLY A 114 -10.49 -4.95 -14.85
C GLY A 114 -11.36 -3.86 -15.49
N GLU A 115 -12.68 -4.08 -15.58
CA GLU A 115 -13.62 -3.04 -16.04
C GLU A 115 -13.68 -1.86 -15.08
N VAL A 116 -13.82 -2.12 -13.78
CA VAL A 116 -13.81 -1.08 -12.74
C VAL A 116 -12.49 -0.30 -12.78
N GLY A 117 -11.36 -1.00 -12.90
CA GLY A 117 -10.04 -0.37 -12.98
C GLY A 117 -9.85 0.56 -14.18
N ARG A 118 -10.50 0.27 -15.32
CA ARG A 118 -10.52 1.17 -16.49
C ARG A 118 -11.30 2.46 -16.24
N HIS A 119 -12.41 2.38 -15.50
CA HIS A 119 -13.23 3.54 -15.18
C HIS A 119 -12.66 4.37 -14.01
N PHE A 120 -12.00 3.72 -13.05
CA PHE A 120 -11.44 4.34 -11.86
C PHE A 120 -9.94 4.02 -11.70
N PRO A 121 -9.07 4.46 -12.63
CA PRO A 121 -7.67 4.05 -12.69
C PRO A 121 -6.84 4.49 -11.49
N ASN A 122 -7.34 5.44 -10.71
CA ASN A 122 -6.66 6.02 -9.55
C ASN A 122 -7.20 5.51 -8.21
N TYR A 123 -8.17 4.61 -8.22
CA TYR A 123 -8.71 4.05 -6.99
C TYR A 123 -7.65 3.22 -6.27
N LEU A 124 -7.48 3.45 -4.98
CA LEU A 124 -6.45 2.86 -4.12
C LEU A 124 -4.99 3.06 -4.57
N LYS A 125 -4.74 3.88 -5.58
CA LYS A 125 -3.38 4.37 -5.80
C LYS A 125 -3.00 5.27 -4.62
N THR A 126 -1.91 4.94 -3.98
CA THR A 126 -1.40 5.77 -2.89
C THR A 126 -0.72 7.01 -3.45
N PRO A 127 -0.64 8.11 -2.69
CA PRO A 127 0.17 9.25 -3.07
C PRO A 127 1.59 8.87 -3.49
N ALA A 128 2.16 7.78 -2.92
CA ALA A 128 3.46 7.26 -3.30
C ALA A 128 3.51 6.73 -4.76
N GLU A 129 2.39 6.27 -5.31
CA GLU A 129 2.29 5.79 -6.70
C GLU A 129 2.23 6.94 -7.73
N TYR A 130 1.96 8.17 -7.25
CA TYR A 130 1.99 9.40 -8.04
C TYR A 130 3.33 10.13 -7.96
N TYR A 131 4.25 9.68 -7.10
CA TYR A 131 5.54 10.34 -6.98
C TYR A 131 6.52 9.80 -8.00
N GLU A 132 7.18 10.72 -8.66
CA GLU A 132 8.36 10.41 -9.43
C GLU A 132 9.39 9.71 -8.52
N PRO A 133 9.85 8.49 -8.84
CA PRO A 133 10.76 7.77 -7.94
C PRO A 133 12.04 8.57 -7.74
N LEU A 134 12.56 8.54 -6.52
CA LEU A 134 13.85 9.14 -6.24
C LEU A 134 14.95 8.38 -6.97
N THR A 135 15.83 9.11 -7.65
CA THR A 135 17.05 8.57 -8.26
C THR A 135 17.98 8.01 -7.16
N THR A 136 18.95 7.20 -7.54
CA THR A 136 19.93 6.65 -6.60
C THR A 136 20.65 7.73 -5.80
N MET A 137 20.99 8.85 -6.43
CA MET A 137 21.62 9.99 -5.75
C MET A 137 20.65 10.67 -4.78
N GLU A 138 19.41 10.90 -5.18
CA GLU A 138 18.40 11.48 -4.31
C GLU A 138 18.08 10.57 -3.10
N LYS A 139 18.07 9.24 -3.28
CA LYS A 139 17.94 8.28 -2.17
C LYS A 139 19.12 8.40 -1.18
N ASN A 140 20.34 8.55 -1.68
CA ASN A 140 21.51 8.72 -0.84
C ASN A 140 21.46 10.04 -0.06
N VAL A 141 21.15 11.15 -0.73
CA VAL A 141 20.96 12.48 -0.09
C VAL A 141 19.84 12.39 0.94
N PHE A 142 18.70 11.79 0.59
CA PHE A 142 17.56 11.67 1.49
C PHE A 142 17.88 10.85 2.75
N ARG A 143 18.61 9.72 2.62
CA ARG A 143 19.03 8.90 3.76
C ARG A 143 19.90 9.68 4.76
N LEU A 144 20.89 10.45 4.27
CA LEU A 144 21.74 11.28 5.10
C LEU A 144 20.96 12.46 5.71
N MET A 145 20.01 13.01 4.94
CA MET A 145 19.08 14.02 5.43
C MET A 145 18.22 13.50 6.59
N ALA A 146 17.73 12.26 6.51
CA ALA A 146 16.95 11.61 7.56
C ALA A 146 17.78 11.32 8.83
N GLN A 147 19.10 11.19 8.69
CA GLN A 147 20.04 11.06 9.81
C GLN A 147 20.37 12.41 10.49
N GLY A 148 19.76 13.51 10.06
CA GLY A 148 19.94 14.83 10.66
C GLY A 148 21.09 15.65 10.08
N MET A 149 21.86 15.14 9.11
CA MET A 149 23.05 15.80 8.55
C MET A 149 22.67 17.06 7.77
N SER A 150 23.39 18.15 7.96
CA SER A 150 23.27 19.38 7.17
C SER A 150 23.66 19.16 5.70
N ASN A 151 23.32 20.10 4.82
CA ASN A 151 23.71 20.00 3.41
C ASN A 151 25.23 20.00 3.19
N ASP A 152 25.97 20.67 4.07
CA ASP A 152 27.42 20.72 4.00
C ASP A 152 28.03 19.38 4.41
N GLU A 153 27.57 18.79 5.51
CA GLU A 153 27.99 17.45 5.95
C GLU A 153 27.64 16.36 4.92
N ILE A 154 26.45 16.47 4.26
CA ILE A 154 26.06 15.56 3.18
C ILE A 154 26.98 15.74 1.97
N ALA A 155 27.35 16.98 1.64
CA ALA A 155 28.23 17.29 0.53
C ALA A 155 29.62 16.68 0.77
N ASP A 156 30.18 16.86 1.94
CA ASP A 156 31.45 16.27 2.33
C ASP A 156 31.44 14.75 2.27
N ARG A 157 30.37 14.14 2.82
CA ARG A 157 30.22 12.69 2.87
C ARG A 157 30.04 12.03 1.49
N LEU A 158 29.43 12.74 0.55
CA LEU A 158 29.20 12.26 -0.81
C LEU A 158 30.26 12.74 -1.81
N GLY A 159 31.25 13.50 -1.39
CA GLY A 159 32.27 14.08 -2.27
C GLY A 159 31.66 15.03 -3.32
N LYS A 160 30.65 15.82 -2.93
CA LYS A 160 29.92 16.74 -3.81
C LYS A 160 29.99 18.17 -3.27
N LYS A 161 29.62 19.13 -4.12
CA LYS A 161 29.47 20.53 -3.69
C LYS A 161 28.13 20.72 -2.97
N THR A 162 28.08 21.56 -1.95
CA THR A 162 26.84 21.91 -1.22
C THR A 162 25.72 22.35 -2.15
N GLY A 163 26.04 23.10 -3.21
CA GLY A 163 25.06 23.50 -4.23
C GLY A 163 24.39 22.31 -4.93
N THR A 164 25.17 21.24 -5.20
CA THR A 164 24.63 20.00 -5.80
C THR A 164 23.70 19.28 -4.83
N VAL A 165 24.03 19.25 -3.53
CA VAL A 165 23.17 18.67 -2.50
C VAL A 165 21.88 19.46 -2.35
N LYS A 166 21.93 20.80 -2.36
CA LYS A 166 20.74 21.66 -2.36
C LYS A 166 19.84 21.39 -3.57
N PHE A 167 20.41 21.22 -4.76
CA PHE A 167 19.66 20.86 -5.96
C PHE A 167 18.93 19.52 -5.80
N HIS A 168 19.61 18.48 -5.33
CA HIS A 168 18.97 17.19 -5.06
C HIS A 168 17.91 17.28 -3.95
N SER A 169 18.14 18.06 -2.91
CA SER A 169 17.15 18.29 -1.84
C SER A 169 15.87 18.94 -2.37
N ASN A 170 15.99 19.95 -3.24
CA ASN A 170 14.84 20.58 -3.87
C ASN A 170 14.09 19.62 -4.78
N ASN A 171 14.79 18.77 -5.53
CA ASN A 171 14.16 17.72 -6.33
C ASN A 171 13.43 16.68 -5.47
N ILE A 172 14.03 16.29 -4.33
CA ILE A 172 13.37 15.42 -3.35
C ILE A 172 12.10 16.07 -2.82
N PHE A 173 12.14 17.36 -2.43
CA PHE A 173 10.96 18.06 -1.94
C PHE A 173 9.86 18.16 -3.00
N ARG A 174 10.21 18.46 -4.25
CA ARG A 174 9.28 18.46 -5.38
C ARG A 174 8.66 17.08 -5.60
N LYS A 175 9.50 16.04 -5.67
CA LYS A 175 9.06 14.65 -5.90
C LYS A 175 8.20 14.13 -4.75
N LEU A 176 8.51 14.47 -3.51
CA LEU A 176 7.72 14.10 -2.32
C LEU A 176 6.54 15.07 -2.08
N GLN A 177 6.38 16.12 -2.88
CA GLN A 177 5.34 17.15 -2.73
C GLN A 177 5.31 17.74 -1.31
N VAL A 178 6.48 18.15 -0.81
CA VAL A 178 6.66 18.75 0.50
C VAL A 178 7.39 20.09 0.38
N GLN A 179 7.24 20.97 1.38
CA GLN A 179 7.80 22.31 1.32
C GLN A 179 9.12 22.47 2.07
N ASN A 180 9.43 21.54 2.97
CA ASN A 180 10.63 21.64 3.80
C ASN A 180 11.19 20.26 4.17
N ARG A 181 12.42 20.31 4.73
CA ARG A 181 13.18 19.14 5.14
C ARG A 181 12.44 18.27 6.16
N GLN A 182 11.81 18.88 7.18
CA GLN A 182 11.12 18.15 8.23
C GLN A 182 9.94 17.35 7.66
N GLN A 183 9.19 17.97 6.77
CA GLN A 183 8.10 17.29 6.06
C GLN A 183 8.63 16.18 5.15
N ALA A 184 9.77 16.39 4.47
CA ALA A 184 10.40 15.38 3.64
C ALA A 184 10.81 14.16 4.47
N VAL A 185 11.47 14.36 5.59
CA VAL A 185 11.90 13.27 6.49
C VAL A 185 10.71 12.53 7.06
N ASN A 186 9.69 13.23 7.57
CA ASN A 186 8.48 12.60 8.11
C ASN A 186 7.74 11.77 7.05
N ARG A 187 7.62 12.29 5.83
CA ARG A 187 6.91 11.63 4.73
C ARG A 187 7.73 10.49 4.13
N GLY A 188 9.02 10.68 3.96
CA GLY A 188 9.90 9.68 3.38
C GLY A 188 10.23 8.53 4.34
N SER A 189 10.21 8.74 5.64
CA SER A 189 10.32 7.65 6.63
C SER A 189 9.18 6.63 6.46
N CYS A 190 7.97 7.08 6.15
CA CYS A 190 6.86 6.19 5.81
C CYS A 190 7.12 5.41 4.50
N LEU A 191 7.78 6.02 3.51
CA LEU A 191 8.04 5.42 2.19
C LEU A 191 9.25 4.48 2.20
N LEU A 192 10.26 4.73 3.02
CA LEU A 192 11.48 3.92 3.11
C LEU A 192 11.28 2.64 3.94
N TYR A 193 10.37 2.64 4.93
CA TYR A 193 10.01 1.44 5.69
C TYR A 193 9.13 0.47 4.90
N THR A 194 8.58 0.89 3.75
CA THR A 194 7.80 0.03 2.84
C THR A 194 8.60 -0.54 1.66
N SER A 195 9.87 -0.14 1.50
CA SER A 195 10.76 -0.73 0.48
C SER A 195 11.55 -1.88 1.10
N PRO A 196 11.57 -3.09 0.50
CA PRO A 196 12.38 -4.19 1.00
C PRO A 196 13.85 -3.77 1.03
N SER A 197 14.51 -4.06 2.16
CA SER A 197 15.95 -3.82 2.33
C SER A 197 16.74 -4.69 1.33
N PRO A 198 17.79 -4.16 0.67
CA PRO A 198 18.60 -4.95 -0.29
C PRO A 198 19.46 -6.06 0.36
N ARG A 199 19.14 -6.50 1.57
CA ARG A 199 19.95 -7.50 2.31
C ARG A 199 19.42 -8.93 2.28
N ASP A 200 18.32 -9.20 1.57
CA ASP A 200 17.73 -10.54 1.49
C ASP A 200 17.93 -11.19 0.12
N SER A 201 19.02 -10.85 -0.58
CA SER A 201 19.47 -11.55 -1.77
C SER A 201 20.93 -12.00 -1.57
N THR A 202 21.08 -13.05 -0.82
CA THR A 202 22.24 -13.97 -0.84
C THR A 202 21.76 -15.38 -0.54
#